data_1ae591a05270e8097841125f48e91977
#
_entry.id   1ae591a05270e8097841125f48e91977
#
_cell.length_a   1.000
_cell.length_b   1.000
_cell.length_c   1.000
_cell.angle_alpha   90.00
_cell.angle_beta   90.00
_cell.angle_gamma   90.00
#
_symmetry.space_group_name_H-M   'P 1'
#
loop_
_entity.id
_entity.type
_entity.pdbx_description
1 polymer ?
#
loop_
_entity_poly.entity_id
_entity_poly.type
_entity_poly.pdbx_seq_one_letter_code
_entity_poly.pdbx_strand_id
1 'polypeptide(L)'
;MSDDEFYYPNRWGRGVLTSGEEIIGKKSMAALLNLAGLPELINNYPPDDMKKEFPFTSVSKIQQAFWDMYGSSDAQVFATRAGEATFNAALNQFGSVAKAAQLAMSAGSPEARIKIGLEFFAKFFNTVSDQKVRIEDDDDYWYWVTERCPMCWNRTANEPLGHLGVGVLKAAAAWANGGETFRIQEHKCIAMGDKEGSMRIEKPKKKQA
;
A
#
# COMPACT_ATOMS: atom_id res chain seq x y z
N MET A 1 -15.70 14.05 9.70
CA MET A 1 -14.64 13.15 10.18
C MET A 1 -15.34 12.06 10.96
N SER A 2 -15.16 10.79 10.62
CA SER A 2 -15.75 9.69 11.40
C SER A 2 -14.89 9.49 12.65
N ASP A 3 -15.54 9.27 13.82
CA ASP A 3 -14.86 8.93 15.07
C ASP A 3 -14.38 7.47 15.07
N ASP A 4 -14.65 6.72 13.99
CA ASP A 4 -14.25 5.32 13.87
C ASP A 4 -12.75 5.21 13.62
N GLU A 5 -12.06 4.44 14.44
CA GLU A 5 -10.68 4.05 14.21
C GLU A 5 -10.64 2.68 13.52
N PHE A 6 -9.81 2.56 12.49
CA PHE A 6 -9.56 1.33 11.77
C PHE A 6 -8.10 0.94 11.89
N TYR A 7 -7.82 -0.36 11.76
CA TYR A 7 -6.51 -0.91 12.09
C TYR A 7 -5.95 -1.80 10.99
N TYR A 8 -4.63 -1.74 10.86
CA TYR A 8 -3.80 -2.76 10.25
C TYR A 8 -3.27 -3.74 11.30
N PRO A 9 -2.81 -4.94 10.90
CA PRO A 9 -2.01 -5.78 11.79
C PRO A 9 -0.69 -5.08 12.14
N ASN A 10 -0.23 -5.30 13.37
CA ASN A 10 1.05 -4.78 13.88
C ASN A 10 2.21 -5.07 12.93
N ARG A 11 2.29 -6.29 12.41
CA ARG A 11 3.31 -6.72 11.43
C ARG A 11 3.35 -5.83 10.19
N TRP A 12 2.20 -5.42 9.66
CA TRP A 12 2.14 -4.51 8.51
C TRP A 12 2.63 -3.11 8.87
N GLY A 13 2.19 -2.58 10.00
CA GLY A 13 2.66 -1.30 10.53
C GLY A 13 4.17 -1.30 10.75
N ARG A 14 4.71 -2.37 11.35
CA ARG A 14 6.14 -2.58 11.51
C ARG A 14 6.87 -2.58 10.16
N GLY A 15 6.34 -3.28 9.15
CA GLY A 15 6.90 -3.32 7.80
C GLY A 15 6.99 -1.95 7.15
N VAL A 16 5.93 -1.15 7.24
CA VAL A 16 5.92 0.24 6.72
C VAL A 16 6.99 1.10 7.41
N LEU A 17 7.11 1.02 8.73
CA LEU A 17 8.10 1.79 9.50
C LEU A 17 9.53 1.35 9.20
N THR A 18 9.81 0.05 9.16
CA THR A 18 11.14 -0.49 8.84
C THR A 18 11.56 -0.11 7.42
N SER A 19 10.66 -0.28 6.45
CA SER A 19 10.95 0.10 5.06
C SER A 19 11.16 1.60 4.89
N GLY A 20 10.41 2.42 5.63
CA GLY A 20 10.63 3.86 5.70
C GLY A 20 12.02 4.18 6.26
N GLU A 21 12.41 3.56 7.37
CA GLU A 21 13.72 3.76 7.98
C GLU A 21 14.88 3.34 7.04
N GLU A 22 14.73 2.25 6.29
CA GLU A 22 15.72 1.82 5.29
C GLU A 22 15.93 2.85 4.18
N ILE A 23 14.90 3.59 3.82
CA ILE A 23 14.95 4.58 2.73
C ILE A 23 15.51 5.92 3.18
N ILE A 24 15.07 6.44 4.33
CA ILE A 24 15.45 7.79 4.79
C ILE A 24 16.47 7.77 5.92
N GLY A 25 16.78 6.62 6.47
CA GLY A 25 17.72 6.43 7.58
C GLY A 25 17.09 6.67 8.95
N LYS A 26 17.67 6.03 9.94
CA LYS A 26 17.17 5.98 11.34
C LYS A 26 16.96 7.37 11.97
N LYS A 27 17.89 8.31 11.77
CA LYS A 27 17.79 9.66 12.34
C LYS A 27 16.64 10.45 11.71
N SER A 28 16.50 10.37 10.39
CA SER A 28 15.40 11.02 9.66
C SER A 28 14.06 10.41 10.03
N MET A 29 14.00 9.07 10.21
CA MET A 29 12.78 8.39 10.63
C MET A 29 12.35 8.81 12.06
N ALA A 30 13.28 8.97 12.99
CA ALA A 30 12.99 9.49 14.32
C ALA A 30 12.45 10.94 14.28
N ALA A 31 13.05 11.80 13.45
CA ALA A 31 12.56 13.17 13.25
C ALA A 31 11.16 13.18 12.62
N LEU A 32 10.93 12.33 11.62
CA LEU A 32 9.63 12.17 10.98
C LEU A 32 8.55 11.70 11.95
N LEU A 33 8.84 10.72 12.80
CA LEU A 33 7.90 10.23 13.81
C LEU A 33 7.58 11.30 14.87
N ASN A 34 8.55 12.12 15.27
CA ASN A 34 8.29 13.28 16.11
C ASN A 34 7.35 14.29 15.41
N LEU A 35 7.60 14.60 14.14
CA LEU A 35 6.76 15.49 13.35
C LEU A 35 5.34 14.93 13.17
N ALA A 36 5.22 13.63 13.00
CA ALA A 36 3.94 12.92 12.92
C ALA A 36 3.15 12.89 14.24
N GLY A 37 3.76 13.30 15.36
CA GLY A 37 3.17 13.20 16.70
C GLY A 37 3.05 11.76 17.19
N LEU A 38 4.04 10.92 16.84
CA LEU A 38 4.14 9.48 17.17
C LEU A 38 5.51 9.16 17.81
N PRO A 39 5.99 9.96 18.82
CA PRO A 39 7.31 9.75 19.40
C PRO A 39 7.46 8.38 20.10
N GLU A 40 6.36 7.77 20.53
CA GLU A 40 6.33 6.45 21.15
C GLU A 40 6.78 5.33 20.19
N LEU A 41 6.75 5.54 18.89
CA LEU A 41 7.23 4.59 17.89
C LEU A 41 8.74 4.68 17.64
N ILE A 42 9.43 5.70 18.16
CA ILE A 42 10.87 5.87 17.96
C ILE A 42 11.63 4.75 18.65
N ASN A 43 12.34 3.93 17.88
CA ASN A 43 13.02 2.70 18.36
C ASN A 43 12.10 1.66 19.03
N ASN A 44 10.78 1.80 18.85
CA ASN A 44 9.77 0.95 19.46
C ASN A 44 8.64 0.67 18.46
N TYR A 45 9.00 0.04 17.33
CA TYR A 45 8.03 -0.30 16.29
C TYR A 45 7.05 -1.37 16.76
N PRO A 46 5.83 -1.44 16.17
CA PRO A 46 4.82 -2.42 16.55
C PRO A 46 5.39 -3.86 16.63
N PRO A 47 4.81 -4.74 17.46
CA PRO A 47 5.20 -6.14 17.52
C PRO A 47 5.09 -6.84 16.16
N ASP A 48 5.89 -7.88 15.95
CA ASP A 48 5.80 -8.72 14.74
C ASP A 48 4.69 -9.77 14.90
N ASP A 49 3.45 -9.31 14.98
CA ASP A 49 2.26 -10.17 15.10
C ASP A 49 1.11 -9.70 14.21
N MET A 50 0.05 -10.51 14.14
CA MET A 50 -1.13 -10.25 13.30
C MET A 50 -2.28 -9.58 14.05
N LYS A 51 -2.07 -9.08 15.24
CA LYS A 51 -3.11 -8.33 15.96
C LYS A 51 -3.40 -7.02 15.24
N LYS A 52 -4.67 -6.70 15.07
CA LYS A 52 -5.14 -5.45 14.44
C LYS A 52 -5.08 -4.32 15.47
N GLU A 53 -3.89 -3.73 15.65
CA GLU A 53 -3.65 -2.68 16.65
C GLU A 53 -2.87 -1.48 16.08
N PHE A 54 -2.45 -1.52 14.80
CA PHE A 54 -1.76 -0.38 14.18
C PHE A 54 -2.76 0.53 13.47
N PRO A 55 -3.07 1.73 14.03
CA PRO A 55 -4.15 2.59 13.58
C PRO A 55 -3.94 3.15 12.17
N PHE A 56 -5.04 3.32 11.40
CA PHE A 56 -5.00 4.04 10.12
C PHE A 56 -4.57 5.50 10.32
N THR A 57 -4.94 6.12 11.45
CA THR A 57 -4.48 7.46 11.80
C THR A 57 -2.96 7.55 11.92
N SER A 58 -2.29 6.51 12.41
CA SER A 58 -0.82 6.47 12.43
C SER A 58 -0.23 6.42 11.02
N VAL A 59 -0.82 5.62 10.11
CA VAL A 59 -0.38 5.59 8.71
C VAL A 59 -0.53 6.96 8.06
N SER A 60 -1.69 7.59 8.19
CA SER A 60 -1.96 8.90 7.60
C SER A 60 -1.05 10.01 8.16
N LYS A 61 -0.79 10.01 9.49
CA LYS A 61 0.14 10.96 10.13
C LYS A 61 1.58 10.79 9.65
N ILE A 62 2.05 9.55 9.51
CA ILE A 62 3.37 9.24 8.95
C ILE A 62 3.47 9.75 7.51
N GLN A 63 2.45 9.48 6.69
CA GLN A 63 2.42 9.97 5.31
C GLN A 63 2.37 11.51 5.27
N GLN A 64 1.61 12.18 6.14
CA GLN A 64 1.60 13.64 6.21
C GLN A 64 2.98 14.19 6.59
N ALA A 65 3.64 13.60 7.58
CA ALA A 65 4.98 14.02 7.99
C ALA A 65 6.03 13.87 6.87
N PHE A 66 5.88 12.89 5.97
CA PHE A 66 6.71 12.79 4.76
C PHE A 66 6.53 14.01 3.85
N TRP A 67 5.27 14.43 3.61
CA TRP A 67 4.96 15.64 2.82
C TRP A 67 5.50 16.91 3.46
N ASP A 68 5.32 17.05 4.77
CA ASP A 68 5.77 18.22 5.52
C ASP A 68 7.30 18.33 5.58
N MET A 69 8.01 17.19 5.63
CA MET A 69 9.47 17.16 5.76
C MET A 69 10.20 17.29 4.42
N TYR A 70 9.68 16.68 3.36
CA TYR A 70 10.38 16.56 2.08
C TYR A 70 9.71 17.30 0.91
N GLY A 71 8.50 17.82 1.12
CA GLY A 71 7.67 18.37 0.05
C GLY A 71 7.05 17.30 -0.84
N SER A 72 6.07 17.68 -1.65
CA SER A 72 5.23 16.75 -2.42
C SER A 72 6.05 15.81 -3.32
N SER A 73 6.94 16.35 -4.13
CA SER A 73 7.70 15.58 -5.14
C SER A 73 8.52 14.44 -4.53
N ASP A 74 9.31 14.76 -3.50
CA ASP A 74 10.19 13.78 -2.86
C ASP A 74 9.40 12.81 -1.98
N ALA A 75 8.36 13.30 -1.29
CA ALA A 75 7.47 12.46 -0.49
C ALA A 75 6.77 11.39 -1.33
N GLN A 76 6.31 11.71 -2.55
CA GLN A 76 5.72 10.75 -3.49
C GLN A 76 6.72 9.64 -3.87
N VAL A 77 7.97 10.02 -4.16
CA VAL A 77 9.04 9.06 -4.50
C VAL A 77 9.36 8.16 -3.30
N PHE A 78 9.53 8.75 -2.10
CA PHE A 78 9.83 7.99 -0.89
C PHE A 78 8.68 7.06 -0.50
N ALA A 79 7.44 7.54 -0.54
CA ALA A 79 6.27 6.72 -0.25
C ALA A 79 6.13 5.55 -1.23
N THR A 80 6.37 5.77 -2.53
CA THR A 80 6.34 4.70 -3.53
C THR A 80 7.42 3.66 -3.24
N ARG A 81 8.66 4.07 -2.98
CA ARG A 81 9.76 3.15 -2.62
C ARG A 81 9.49 2.39 -1.32
N ALA A 82 8.95 3.08 -0.31
CA ALA A 82 8.56 2.44 0.95
C ALA A 82 7.48 1.38 0.73
N GLY A 83 6.52 1.65 -0.17
CA GLY A 83 5.50 0.67 -0.55
C GLY A 83 6.09 -0.57 -1.23
N GLU A 84 6.99 -0.39 -2.18
CA GLU A 84 7.69 -1.49 -2.85
C GLU A 84 8.49 -2.33 -1.84
N ALA A 85 9.26 -1.68 -0.96
CA ALA A 85 10.04 -2.34 0.08
C ALA A 85 9.14 -3.09 1.10
N THR A 86 8.01 -2.47 1.50
CA THR A 86 7.03 -3.09 2.40
C THR A 86 6.46 -4.38 1.80
N PHE A 87 6.10 -4.39 0.52
CA PHE A 87 5.62 -5.60 -0.15
C PHE A 87 6.68 -6.68 -0.17
N ASN A 88 7.92 -6.36 -0.56
CA ASN A 88 9.02 -7.32 -0.62
C ASN A 88 9.35 -7.91 0.76
N ALA A 89 9.33 -7.10 1.82
CA ALA A 89 9.48 -7.58 3.19
C ALA A 89 8.32 -8.52 3.59
N ALA A 90 7.08 -8.18 3.21
CA ALA A 90 5.91 -9.00 3.48
C ALA A 90 5.98 -10.37 2.77
N LEU A 91 6.49 -10.46 1.55
CA LEU A 91 6.69 -11.75 0.87
C LEU A 91 7.56 -12.72 1.70
N ASN A 92 8.60 -12.20 2.34
CA ASN A 92 9.48 -13.00 3.19
C ASN A 92 8.78 -13.43 4.49
N GLN A 93 8.03 -12.53 5.10
CA GLN A 93 7.33 -12.77 6.38
C GLN A 93 6.09 -13.66 6.22
N PHE A 94 5.38 -13.55 5.09
CA PHE A 94 4.17 -14.31 4.77
C PHE A 94 4.43 -15.43 3.76
N GLY A 95 5.57 -16.12 3.84
CA GLY A 95 6.04 -17.09 2.85
C GLY A 95 5.02 -18.19 2.49
N SER A 96 4.21 -18.67 3.43
CA SER A 96 3.12 -19.63 3.15
C SER A 96 1.99 -19.00 2.32
N VAL A 97 1.63 -17.75 2.60
CA VAL A 97 0.64 -16.98 1.84
C VAL A 97 1.15 -16.69 0.44
N ALA A 98 2.41 -16.28 0.31
CA ALA A 98 3.06 -16.05 -0.98
C ALA A 98 3.10 -17.33 -1.84
N LYS A 99 3.42 -18.49 -1.25
CA LYS A 99 3.39 -19.80 -1.97
C LYS A 99 1.98 -20.16 -2.45
N ALA A 100 0.96 -19.94 -1.62
CA ALA A 100 -0.43 -20.19 -2.00
C ALA A 100 -0.87 -19.28 -3.16
N ALA A 101 -0.49 -18.01 -3.13
CA ALA A 101 -0.76 -17.07 -4.22
C ALA A 101 -0.03 -17.47 -5.51
N GLN A 102 1.24 -17.86 -5.45
CA GLN A 102 2.00 -18.35 -6.61
C GLN A 102 1.36 -19.59 -7.23
N LEU A 103 0.91 -20.53 -6.40
CA LEU A 103 0.22 -21.73 -6.89
C LEU A 103 -1.09 -21.36 -7.61
N ALA A 104 -1.88 -20.46 -7.05
CA ALA A 104 -3.12 -19.99 -7.68
C ALA A 104 -2.87 -19.30 -9.03
N MET A 105 -1.75 -18.58 -9.18
CA MET A 105 -1.38 -17.88 -10.40
C MET A 105 -0.68 -18.76 -11.44
N SER A 106 -0.18 -19.95 -11.07
CA SER A 106 0.74 -20.76 -11.92
C SER A 106 0.16 -21.20 -13.27
N ALA A 107 -1.15 -21.31 -13.40
CA ALA A 107 -1.84 -21.85 -14.57
C ALA A 107 -2.47 -20.79 -15.50
N GLY A 108 -2.19 -19.49 -15.32
CA GLY A 108 -2.85 -18.42 -16.05
C GLY A 108 -2.00 -17.73 -17.12
N SER A 109 -2.68 -17.07 -18.08
CA SER A 109 -2.05 -16.05 -18.92
C SER A 109 -1.50 -14.90 -18.04
N PRO A 110 -0.57 -14.08 -18.53
CA PRO A 110 -0.08 -12.90 -17.78
C PRO A 110 -1.22 -12.05 -17.20
N GLU A 111 -2.24 -11.76 -17.99
CA GLU A 111 -3.42 -11.01 -17.55
C GLU A 111 -4.18 -11.73 -16.43
N ALA A 112 -4.40 -13.05 -16.58
CA ALA A 112 -5.10 -13.83 -15.56
C ALA A 112 -4.32 -13.90 -14.24
N ARG A 113 -2.99 -14.02 -14.31
CA ARG A 113 -2.13 -14.04 -13.10
C ARG A 113 -2.27 -12.76 -12.31
N ILE A 114 -2.24 -11.59 -12.97
CA ILE A 114 -2.37 -10.31 -12.30
C ILE A 114 -3.74 -10.17 -11.65
N LYS A 115 -4.82 -10.49 -12.39
CA LYS A 115 -6.18 -10.43 -11.84
C LYS A 115 -6.32 -11.33 -10.62
N ILE A 116 -5.88 -12.59 -10.71
CA ILE A 116 -5.89 -13.54 -9.58
C ILE A 116 -5.06 -13.02 -8.41
N GLY A 117 -3.87 -12.46 -8.69
CA GLY A 117 -3.01 -11.87 -7.66
C GLY A 117 -3.67 -10.68 -6.96
N LEU A 118 -4.28 -9.76 -7.69
CA LEU A 118 -5.01 -8.61 -7.14
C LEU A 118 -6.20 -9.06 -6.27
N GLU A 119 -7.01 -9.99 -6.75
CA GLU A 119 -8.15 -10.54 -6.01
C GLU A 119 -7.70 -11.28 -4.73
N PHE A 120 -6.60 -12.02 -4.82
CA PHE A 120 -6.00 -12.70 -3.67
C PHE A 120 -5.54 -11.69 -2.61
N PHE A 121 -4.81 -10.65 -3.00
CA PHE A 121 -4.35 -9.62 -2.07
C PHE A 121 -5.51 -8.79 -1.51
N ALA A 122 -6.51 -8.46 -2.31
CA ALA A 122 -7.72 -7.78 -1.82
C ALA A 122 -8.40 -8.61 -0.72
N LYS A 123 -8.60 -9.91 -0.96
CA LYS A 123 -9.16 -10.84 0.04
C LYS A 123 -8.26 -10.94 1.28
N PHE A 124 -6.95 -10.99 1.10
CA PHE A 124 -6.01 -11.03 2.22
C PHE A 124 -6.16 -9.79 3.09
N PHE A 125 -6.07 -8.57 2.53
CA PHE A 125 -6.20 -7.32 3.30
C PHE A 125 -7.56 -7.19 3.96
N ASN A 126 -8.66 -7.57 3.30
CA ASN A 126 -9.99 -7.58 3.88
C ASN A 126 -10.13 -8.56 5.05
N THR A 127 -9.30 -9.59 5.11
CA THR A 127 -9.31 -10.58 6.20
C THR A 127 -8.47 -10.12 7.39
N VAL A 128 -7.27 -9.56 7.12
CA VAL A 128 -6.29 -9.28 8.19
C VAL A 128 -6.33 -7.85 8.70
N SER A 129 -7.03 -6.94 8.03
CA SER A 129 -7.14 -5.53 8.40
C SER A 129 -8.59 -5.04 8.36
N ASP A 130 -8.80 -3.78 8.70
CA ASP A 130 -10.10 -3.11 8.55
C ASP A 130 -10.23 -2.40 7.20
N GLN A 131 -9.28 -2.57 6.31
CA GLN A 131 -9.36 -2.10 4.94
C GLN A 131 -10.52 -2.81 4.22
N LYS A 132 -11.22 -2.09 3.35
CA LYS A 132 -12.21 -2.67 2.45
C LYS A 132 -11.77 -2.44 1.01
N VAL A 133 -11.41 -3.51 0.36
CA VAL A 133 -10.87 -3.52 -0.99
C VAL A 133 -11.69 -4.43 -1.87
N ARG A 134 -11.93 -4.00 -3.11
CA ARG A 134 -12.47 -4.83 -4.19
C ARG A 134 -11.69 -4.56 -5.48
N ILE A 135 -11.77 -5.52 -6.38
CA ILE A 135 -11.18 -5.40 -7.71
C ILE A 135 -12.29 -5.20 -8.73
N GLU A 136 -12.14 -4.17 -9.53
CA GLU A 136 -12.97 -3.89 -10.70
C GLU A 136 -12.08 -3.90 -11.94
N ASP A 137 -12.65 -4.06 -13.13
CA ASP A 137 -11.91 -3.97 -14.37
C ASP A 137 -12.80 -3.47 -15.55
N ASP A 138 -12.17 -2.81 -16.50
CA ASP A 138 -12.69 -2.49 -17.82
C ASP A 138 -11.76 -3.07 -18.91
N ASP A 139 -11.88 -2.63 -20.15
CA ASP A 139 -11.05 -3.14 -21.24
C ASP A 139 -9.58 -2.80 -21.10
N ASP A 140 -9.23 -1.65 -20.50
CA ASP A 140 -7.89 -1.09 -20.46
C ASP A 140 -7.19 -1.23 -19.10
N TYR A 141 -7.96 -1.34 -18.00
CA TYR A 141 -7.43 -1.27 -16.63
C TYR A 141 -8.02 -2.32 -15.71
N TRP A 142 -7.24 -2.70 -14.71
CA TRP A 142 -7.74 -3.21 -13.43
C TRP A 142 -7.74 -2.06 -12.43
N TYR A 143 -8.73 -2.06 -11.52
CA TYR A 143 -8.86 -1.07 -10.46
C TYR A 143 -8.81 -1.75 -9.10
N TRP A 144 -7.87 -1.30 -8.28
CA TRP A 144 -7.85 -1.59 -6.85
C TRP A 144 -8.67 -0.51 -6.16
N VAL A 145 -9.91 -0.83 -5.80
CA VAL A 145 -10.85 0.13 -5.20
C VAL A 145 -10.88 -0.03 -3.70
N THR A 146 -10.72 1.05 -2.96
CA THR A 146 -10.62 1.07 -1.50
C THR A 146 -11.65 2.01 -0.90
N GLU A 147 -12.56 1.49 -0.07
CA GLU A 147 -13.56 2.28 0.65
C GLU A 147 -12.96 2.98 1.88
N ARG A 148 -11.96 2.35 2.53
CA ARG A 148 -11.26 2.85 3.71
C ARG A 148 -9.78 2.94 3.43
N CYS A 149 -9.35 4.16 3.06
CA CYS A 149 -7.96 4.40 2.65
C CYS A 149 -7.11 4.87 3.84
N PRO A 150 -6.13 4.09 4.32
CA PRO A 150 -5.30 4.47 5.47
C PRO A 150 -4.37 5.65 5.16
N MET A 151 -3.94 5.84 3.91
CA MET A 151 -3.13 6.99 3.51
C MET A 151 -3.92 8.30 3.53
N CYS A 152 -5.25 8.21 3.29
CA CYS A 152 -6.15 9.35 3.23
C CYS A 152 -6.91 9.60 4.55
N TRP A 153 -6.77 8.70 5.55
CA TRP A 153 -7.59 8.74 6.76
C TRP A 153 -7.46 10.05 7.51
N ASN A 154 -8.59 10.75 7.71
CA ASN A 154 -8.65 12.07 8.34
C ASN A 154 -7.76 13.14 7.66
N ARG A 155 -7.45 13.00 6.36
CA ARG A 155 -6.70 14.00 5.59
C ARG A 155 -7.57 14.61 4.51
N THR A 156 -7.26 15.87 4.18
CA THR A 156 -7.76 16.58 3.00
C THR A 156 -6.56 17.06 2.19
N ALA A 157 -6.60 16.88 0.88
CA ALA A 157 -5.49 17.23 0.00
C ALA A 157 -6.01 17.77 -1.34
N ASN A 158 -5.14 18.48 -2.06
CA ASN A 158 -5.35 18.95 -3.43
C ASN A 158 -4.59 18.11 -4.47
N GLU A 159 -3.93 17.04 -4.02
CA GLU A 159 -3.18 16.09 -4.83
C GLU A 159 -3.37 14.66 -4.33
N PRO A 160 -3.12 13.63 -5.18
CA PRO A 160 -3.20 12.24 -4.78
C PRO A 160 -2.22 11.88 -3.65
N LEU A 161 -2.67 11.07 -2.69
CA LEU A 161 -1.89 10.67 -1.50
C LEU A 161 -1.55 9.18 -1.43
N GLY A 162 -2.03 8.37 -2.39
CA GLY A 162 -1.93 6.91 -2.36
C GLY A 162 -0.59 6.32 -2.80
N HIS A 163 0.49 7.09 -2.85
CA HIS A 163 1.79 6.67 -3.39
C HIS A 163 2.41 5.44 -2.70
N LEU A 164 2.20 5.28 -1.37
CA LEU A 164 2.59 4.05 -0.66
C LEU A 164 1.87 2.83 -1.25
N GLY A 165 0.56 2.93 -1.46
CA GLY A 165 -0.24 1.87 -2.07
C GLY A 165 0.14 1.60 -3.52
N VAL A 166 0.45 2.65 -4.29
CA VAL A 166 0.99 2.51 -5.66
C VAL A 166 2.27 1.69 -5.65
N GLY A 167 3.18 1.94 -4.71
CA GLY A 167 4.42 1.16 -4.55
C GLY A 167 4.15 -0.30 -4.21
N VAL A 168 3.26 -0.57 -3.26
CA VAL A 168 2.84 -1.94 -2.90
C VAL A 168 2.29 -2.67 -4.13
N LEU A 169 1.39 -2.05 -4.89
CA LEU A 169 0.79 -2.66 -6.07
C LEU A 169 1.78 -2.86 -7.22
N LYS A 170 2.75 -1.94 -7.42
CA LYS A 170 3.83 -2.12 -8.40
C LYS A 170 4.66 -3.35 -8.09
N ALA A 171 5.11 -3.52 -6.86
CA ALA A 171 5.87 -4.68 -6.44
C ALA A 171 5.04 -5.97 -6.52
N ALA A 172 3.76 -5.93 -6.13
CA ALA A 172 2.84 -7.06 -6.21
C ALA A 172 2.60 -7.50 -7.66
N ALA A 173 2.35 -6.57 -8.57
CA ALA A 173 2.12 -6.86 -9.98
C ALA A 173 3.38 -7.42 -10.67
N ALA A 174 4.55 -6.83 -10.38
CA ALA A 174 5.83 -7.34 -10.88
C ALA A 174 6.10 -8.76 -10.39
N TRP A 175 5.88 -9.02 -9.10
CA TRP A 175 6.03 -10.38 -8.53
C TRP A 175 5.07 -11.38 -9.16
N ALA A 176 3.80 -11.02 -9.39
CA ALA A 176 2.81 -11.89 -10.01
C ALA A 176 3.13 -12.21 -11.47
N ASN A 177 3.85 -11.36 -12.18
CA ASN A 177 4.13 -11.48 -13.61
C ASN A 177 5.61 -11.66 -13.95
N GLY A 178 6.39 -12.28 -13.06
CA GLY A 178 7.78 -12.66 -13.36
C GLY A 178 8.75 -11.49 -13.49
N GLY A 179 8.46 -10.34 -12.85
CA GLY A 179 9.31 -9.16 -12.81
C GLY A 179 8.94 -8.05 -13.80
N GLU A 180 7.95 -8.27 -14.68
CA GLU A 180 7.47 -7.22 -15.57
C GLU A 180 6.76 -6.11 -14.79
N THR A 181 7.06 -4.86 -15.16
CA THR A 181 6.49 -3.68 -14.50
C THR A 181 5.23 -3.21 -15.18
N PHE A 182 4.30 -2.69 -14.40
CA PHE A 182 3.03 -2.12 -14.85
C PHE A 182 2.96 -0.64 -14.53
N ARG A 183 2.29 0.12 -15.40
CA ARG A 183 1.94 1.49 -15.09
C ARG A 183 0.78 1.47 -14.11
N ILE A 184 1.04 1.96 -12.90
CA ILE A 184 0.06 2.04 -11.82
C ILE A 184 0.00 3.49 -11.34
N GLN A 185 -1.22 4.01 -11.22
CA GLN A 185 -1.47 5.39 -10.81
C GLN A 185 -2.71 5.46 -9.92
N GLU A 186 -2.69 6.35 -8.95
CA GLU A 186 -3.92 6.71 -8.25
C GLU A 186 -4.89 7.36 -9.24
N HIS A 187 -6.14 6.91 -9.25
CA HIS A 187 -7.21 7.36 -10.14
C HIS A 187 -8.25 8.19 -9.39
N LYS A 188 -8.61 7.76 -8.16
CA LYS A 188 -9.49 8.48 -7.24
C LYS A 188 -8.86 8.53 -5.87
N CYS A 189 -8.99 9.67 -5.17
CA CYS A 189 -8.43 9.89 -3.86
C CYS A 189 -9.47 10.44 -2.88
N ILE A 190 -9.73 9.71 -1.80
CA ILE A 190 -10.69 10.12 -0.75
C ILE A 190 -10.32 11.48 -0.15
N ALA A 191 -9.03 11.75 0.05
CA ALA A 191 -8.56 13.02 0.57
C ALA A 191 -8.82 14.22 -0.36
N MET A 192 -9.06 13.96 -1.65
CA MET A 192 -9.46 14.97 -2.65
C MET A 192 -10.98 15.12 -2.78
N GLY A 193 -11.77 14.35 -2.02
CA GLY A 193 -13.23 14.43 -2.00
C GLY A 193 -13.94 13.31 -2.75
N ASP A 194 -13.22 12.34 -3.32
CA ASP A 194 -13.85 11.15 -3.90
C ASP A 194 -14.49 10.28 -2.80
N LYS A 195 -15.59 9.61 -3.13
CA LYS A 195 -16.27 8.70 -2.19
C LYS A 195 -15.44 7.46 -1.86
N GLU A 196 -14.59 7.05 -2.80
CA GLU A 196 -13.72 5.88 -2.72
C GLU A 196 -12.36 6.24 -3.29
N GLY A 197 -11.31 5.62 -2.76
CA GLY A 197 -9.99 5.65 -3.38
C GLY A 197 -9.89 4.57 -4.46
N SER A 198 -9.16 4.83 -5.55
CA SER A 198 -8.84 3.76 -6.49
C SER A 198 -7.47 3.97 -7.13
N MET A 199 -6.80 2.85 -7.40
CA MET A 199 -5.57 2.79 -8.19
C MET A 199 -5.84 2.00 -9.45
N ARG A 200 -5.49 2.56 -10.61
CA ARG A 200 -5.61 1.87 -11.89
C ARG A 200 -4.29 1.23 -12.28
N ILE A 201 -4.35 0.00 -12.73
CA ILE A 201 -3.27 -0.81 -13.24
C ILE A 201 -3.49 -1.02 -14.72
N GLU A 202 -2.62 -0.51 -15.59
CA GLU A 202 -2.77 -0.60 -17.05
C GLU A 202 -2.60 -2.06 -17.51
N LYS A 203 -3.57 -2.55 -18.29
CA LYS A 203 -3.52 -3.88 -18.87
C LYS A 203 -2.50 -3.94 -20.02
N PRO A 204 -1.85 -5.07 -20.24
CA PRO A 204 -1.02 -5.25 -21.43
C PRO A 204 -1.85 -5.04 -22.70
N LYS A 205 -1.35 -4.22 -23.62
CA LYS A 205 -2.03 -4.06 -24.91
C LYS A 205 -2.05 -5.40 -25.63
N LYS A 206 -3.23 -5.84 -26.04
CA LYS A 206 -3.36 -7.02 -26.92
C LYS A 206 -2.52 -6.76 -28.17
N LYS A 207 -1.52 -7.61 -28.43
CA LYS A 207 -0.81 -7.56 -29.72
C LYS A 207 -1.88 -7.73 -30.78
N GLN A 208 -2.07 -6.72 -31.62
CA GLN A 208 -2.85 -6.89 -32.85
C GLN A 208 -2.17 -7.99 -33.66
N ALA A 209 -2.90 -9.07 -33.91
CA ALA A 209 -2.46 -10.19 -34.72
C ALA A 209 -2.42 -9.80 -36.20
#